data_333e2b779bbb33bd85d21c88159691bb
#
_entry.id   333e2b779bbb33bd85d21c88159691bb
#
_cell.length_a   1.000
_cell.length_b   1.000
_cell.length_c   1.000
_cell.angle_alpha   90.00
_cell.angle_beta   90.00
_cell.angle_gamma   90.00
#
_symmetry.space_group_name_H-M   'P 1'
#
loop_
_entity.id
_entity.type
_entity.pdbx_description
1 polymer ?
#
loop_
_entity_poly.entity_id
_entity_poly.type
_entity_poly.pdbx_seq_one_letter_code
_entity_poly.pdbx_strand_id
1 'polypeptide(L)'
;SRPMHKSSASSAAAMLSKPEDMLVAEVSSFQLETTDTFHPRVAAVLNITEDHLNRHYTMENYAAVKRRIFARQNETDTAVLNYDDPACRAMAEGLRARVAWFSRTQEVPQGAFVREDKITIRWDGAEKAVCRTDEVYIPGPHNLENALAAAMMAYASGVPTAVIRHALRTFKGVEHRIELVRELDGVKWYNDSKGTNVDSTIKAVQTMRAPTVLVLGGSDKHVSFDALAREIIASGQIKCVVLCGATAPQIESALLAAGYTAIEHAEKYPEMVALCRRLAVPGGNVLLSPACASFDQFSDYEQRGRIFKQLVNELQ
;
A
#
# COMPACT_ATOMS: atom_id res chain seq x y z
N SER A 1 28.96 9.94 16.73
CA SER A 1 27.74 9.50 17.42
C SER A 1 26.77 8.95 16.38
N ARG A 2 26.54 7.63 16.40
CA ARG A 2 25.55 6.96 15.53
C ARG A 2 24.15 7.33 16.00
N PRO A 3 23.21 7.71 15.10
CA PRO A 3 21.82 7.86 15.50
C PRO A 3 21.26 6.47 15.84
N MET A 4 20.75 6.32 17.06
CA MET A 4 19.97 5.14 17.45
C MET A 4 18.66 5.16 16.65
N HIS A 5 18.52 4.26 15.68
CA HIS A 5 17.24 4.01 15.03
C HIS A 5 16.23 3.48 16.05
N LYS A 6 15.06 4.10 16.09
CA LYS A 6 13.92 3.68 16.92
C LYS A 6 13.41 2.30 16.49
N SER A 7 14.02 1.23 17.01
CA SER A 7 13.49 -0.14 16.96
C SER A 7 12.60 -0.45 18.18
N SER A 8 12.11 0.58 18.88
CA SER A 8 11.54 0.45 20.22
C SER A 8 10.17 -0.22 20.29
N ALA A 9 9.33 -0.12 19.25
CA ALA A 9 7.98 -0.69 19.31
C ALA A 9 7.96 -2.23 19.17
N SER A 10 8.76 -2.79 18.26
CA SER A 10 8.84 -4.25 18.06
C SER A 10 9.48 -4.96 19.23
N SER A 11 10.51 -4.37 19.84
CA SER A 11 11.19 -4.93 21.02
C SER A 11 10.30 -4.89 22.26
N ALA A 12 9.54 -3.80 22.48
CA ALA A 12 8.62 -3.69 23.60
C ALA A 12 7.44 -4.67 23.46
N ALA A 13 6.86 -4.82 22.28
CA ALA A 13 5.80 -5.79 22.02
C ALA A 13 6.27 -7.23 22.25
N ALA A 14 7.49 -7.58 21.80
CA ALA A 14 8.08 -8.90 22.03
C ALA A 14 8.34 -9.20 23.51
N MET A 15 8.71 -8.20 24.31
CA MET A 15 8.91 -8.36 25.75
C MET A 15 7.62 -8.58 26.54
N LEU A 16 6.48 -8.14 26.00
CA LEU A 16 5.17 -8.25 26.64
C LEU A 16 4.35 -9.45 26.14
N SER A 17 4.81 -10.12 25.07
CA SER A 17 4.12 -11.26 24.48
C SER A 17 4.36 -12.56 25.27
N LYS A 18 3.33 -13.41 25.29
CA LYS A 18 3.38 -14.76 25.85
C LYS A 18 3.75 -15.76 24.75
N PRO A 19 4.21 -16.99 25.10
CA PRO A 19 4.58 -18.01 24.13
C PRO A 19 3.47 -18.37 23.12
N GLU A 20 2.21 -18.23 23.51
CA GLU A 20 1.02 -18.48 22.69
C GLU A 20 0.62 -17.31 21.77
N ASP A 21 1.17 -16.12 21.99
CA ASP A 21 0.85 -14.93 21.21
C ASP A 21 1.50 -14.98 19.84
N MET A 22 0.81 -14.41 18.85
CA MET A 22 1.30 -14.25 17.49
C MET A 22 1.75 -12.81 17.28
N LEU A 23 3.06 -12.61 17.07
CA LEU A 23 3.63 -11.31 16.73
C LEU A 23 3.70 -11.15 15.22
N VAL A 24 3.04 -10.12 14.69
CA VAL A 24 3.13 -9.75 13.28
C VAL A 24 4.00 -8.51 13.15
N ALA A 25 5.07 -8.60 12.34
CA ALA A 25 6.02 -7.52 12.15
C ALA A 25 6.22 -7.20 10.67
N GLU A 26 6.21 -5.92 10.32
CA GLU A 26 6.74 -5.43 9.05
C GLU A 26 8.24 -5.18 9.22
N VAL A 27 9.05 -5.76 8.32
CA VAL A 27 10.51 -5.70 8.39
C VAL A 27 11.05 -5.06 7.10
N SER A 28 11.78 -3.95 7.23
CA SER A 28 12.41 -3.26 6.12
C SER A 28 13.65 -3.99 5.62
N SER A 29 14.07 -3.71 4.37
CA SER A 29 15.33 -4.22 3.83
C SER A 29 16.54 -3.79 4.69
N PHE A 30 16.52 -2.56 5.24
CA PHE A 30 17.59 -2.07 6.13
C PHE A 30 17.73 -2.91 7.41
N GLN A 31 16.61 -3.36 7.97
CA GLN A 31 16.63 -4.26 9.14
C GLN A 31 17.14 -5.64 8.74
N LEU A 32 16.72 -6.16 7.58
CA LEU A 32 17.15 -7.49 7.10
C LEU A 32 18.65 -7.55 6.77
N GLU A 33 19.29 -6.44 6.42
CA GLU A 33 20.77 -6.41 6.20
C GLU A 33 21.56 -6.88 7.43
N THR A 34 21.05 -6.61 8.63
CA THR A 34 21.75 -6.86 9.88
C THR A 34 21.18 -8.02 10.70
N THR A 35 20.12 -8.69 10.20
CA THR A 35 19.56 -9.84 10.88
C THR A 35 20.46 -11.07 10.71
N ASP A 36 20.69 -11.81 11.78
CA ASP A 36 21.40 -13.08 11.77
C ASP A 36 20.56 -14.25 12.27
N THR A 37 19.88 -14.08 13.40
CA THR A 37 19.11 -15.16 14.06
C THR A 37 17.60 -15.05 13.84
N PHE A 38 17.14 -14.08 13.07
CA PHE A 38 15.71 -13.87 12.83
C PHE A 38 15.08 -15.07 12.12
N HIS A 39 14.10 -15.72 12.76
CA HIS A 39 13.47 -16.94 12.30
C HIS A 39 11.93 -16.81 12.39
N PRO A 40 11.27 -16.24 11.39
CA PRO A 40 9.81 -16.17 11.35
C PRO A 40 9.21 -17.50 10.91
N ARG A 41 8.20 -18.00 11.62
CA ARG A 41 7.45 -19.22 11.24
C ARG A 41 6.70 -19.07 9.92
N VAL A 42 6.18 -17.88 9.68
CA VAL A 42 5.55 -17.48 8.40
C VAL A 42 6.14 -16.14 8.02
N ALA A 43 6.65 -16.03 6.80
CA ALA A 43 7.17 -14.78 6.25
C ALA A 43 6.62 -14.54 4.85
N ALA A 44 6.52 -13.28 4.43
CA ALA A 44 6.07 -12.92 3.09
C ALA A 44 6.94 -11.86 2.43
N VAL A 45 7.09 -11.96 1.10
CA VAL A 45 7.52 -10.85 0.23
C VAL A 45 6.40 -10.58 -0.76
N LEU A 46 5.87 -9.34 -0.71
CA LEU A 46 4.66 -8.99 -1.44
C LEU A 46 4.94 -8.60 -2.89
N ASN A 47 6.00 -7.85 -3.12
CA ASN A 47 6.48 -7.43 -4.44
C ASN A 47 7.91 -6.92 -4.35
N ILE A 48 8.57 -6.83 -5.52
CA ILE A 48 9.89 -6.22 -5.67
C ILE A 48 9.79 -5.18 -6.78
N THR A 49 9.64 -3.94 -6.38
CA THR A 49 9.66 -2.76 -7.27
C THR A 49 10.83 -1.87 -6.92
N GLU A 50 11.27 -1.05 -7.86
CA GLU A 50 12.39 -0.15 -7.67
C GLU A 50 12.18 0.76 -6.45
N ASP A 51 13.05 0.59 -5.44
CA ASP A 51 13.08 1.41 -4.24
C ASP A 51 14.46 1.29 -3.58
N HIS A 52 14.88 2.33 -2.86
CA HIS A 52 16.11 2.34 -2.07
C HIS A 52 17.40 1.96 -2.84
N LEU A 53 17.48 2.19 -4.18
CA LEU A 53 18.67 1.88 -4.98
C LEU A 53 19.88 2.75 -4.62
N ASN A 54 19.67 3.90 -4.00
CA ASN A 54 20.74 4.70 -3.39
C ASN A 54 21.48 3.94 -2.27
N ARG A 55 20.87 2.90 -1.69
CA ARG A 55 21.45 2.04 -0.65
C ARG A 55 21.88 0.68 -1.19
N HIS A 56 21.02 0.03 -1.95
CA HIS A 56 21.23 -1.34 -2.43
C HIS A 56 21.93 -1.41 -3.78
N TYR A 57 22.05 -0.28 -4.50
CA TYR A 57 22.72 -0.07 -5.78
C TYR A 57 22.04 -0.75 -6.97
N THR A 58 21.58 -2.00 -6.84
CA THR A 58 20.90 -2.75 -7.91
C THR A 58 19.64 -3.44 -7.40
N MET A 59 18.73 -3.76 -8.32
CA MET A 59 17.51 -4.52 -8.02
C MET A 59 17.80 -5.93 -7.51
N GLU A 60 18.86 -6.55 -8.02
CA GLU A 60 19.32 -7.88 -7.59
C GLU A 60 19.75 -7.87 -6.13
N ASN A 61 20.55 -6.87 -5.73
CA ASN A 61 20.98 -6.69 -4.34
C ASN A 61 19.77 -6.42 -3.43
N TYR A 62 18.85 -5.55 -3.86
CA TYR A 62 17.65 -5.24 -3.11
C TYR A 62 16.78 -6.49 -2.89
N ALA A 63 16.54 -7.28 -3.95
CA ALA A 63 15.81 -8.54 -3.86
C ALA A 63 16.53 -9.56 -2.97
N ALA A 64 17.85 -9.68 -3.10
CA ALA A 64 18.66 -10.58 -2.26
C ALA A 64 18.58 -10.22 -0.78
N VAL A 65 18.61 -8.93 -0.44
CA VAL A 65 18.44 -8.47 0.95
C VAL A 65 17.04 -8.79 1.47
N LYS A 66 15.98 -8.52 0.69
CA LYS A 66 14.61 -8.88 1.11
C LYS A 66 14.42 -10.38 1.27
N ARG A 67 15.05 -11.19 0.41
CA ARG A 67 15.02 -12.66 0.50
C ARG A 67 15.59 -13.19 1.81
N ARG A 68 16.46 -12.44 2.51
CA ARG A 68 17.02 -12.84 3.82
C ARG A 68 15.95 -13.09 4.89
N ILE A 69 14.73 -12.58 4.72
CA ILE A 69 13.62 -12.88 5.64
C ILE A 69 13.35 -14.39 5.76
N PHE A 70 13.71 -15.18 4.74
CA PHE A 70 13.55 -16.63 4.70
C PHE A 70 14.80 -17.40 5.11
N ALA A 71 15.95 -16.72 5.38
CA ALA A 71 17.26 -17.36 5.50
C ALA A 71 17.36 -18.41 6.61
N ARG A 72 16.59 -18.26 7.69
CA ARG A 72 16.58 -19.18 8.84
C ARG A 72 15.36 -20.11 8.86
N GLN A 73 14.44 -19.98 7.90
CA GLN A 73 13.30 -20.89 7.80
C GLN A 73 13.73 -22.30 7.43
N ASN A 74 12.97 -23.27 7.89
CA ASN A 74 13.14 -24.70 7.63
C ASN A 74 11.84 -25.32 7.09
N GLU A 75 11.78 -26.61 6.93
CA GLU A 75 10.69 -27.36 6.31
C GLU A 75 9.34 -27.26 7.05
N THR A 76 9.35 -26.82 8.31
CA THR A 76 8.14 -26.62 9.10
C THR A 76 7.57 -25.20 8.99
N ASP A 77 8.35 -24.28 8.40
CA ASP A 77 7.97 -22.88 8.22
C ASP A 77 7.35 -22.64 6.84
N THR A 78 6.73 -21.45 6.65
CA THR A 78 6.08 -21.11 5.39
C THR A 78 6.62 -19.81 4.83
N ALA A 79 7.06 -19.84 3.58
CA ALA A 79 7.41 -18.67 2.76
C ALA A 79 6.23 -18.33 1.85
N VAL A 80 5.63 -17.15 2.03
CA VAL A 80 4.50 -16.65 1.22
C VAL A 80 5.03 -15.67 0.19
N LEU A 81 4.84 -15.95 -1.09
CA LEU A 81 5.42 -15.22 -2.21
C LEU A 81 4.37 -14.86 -3.27
N ASN A 82 4.56 -13.70 -3.91
CA ASN A 82 3.70 -13.27 -5.01
C ASN A 82 4.02 -14.05 -6.29
N TYR A 83 3.05 -14.80 -6.79
CA TYR A 83 3.19 -15.55 -8.03
C TYR A 83 3.11 -14.66 -9.28
N ASP A 84 2.45 -13.50 -9.17
CA ASP A 84 2.31 -12.54 -10.27
C ASP A 84 3.58 -11.69 -10.47
N ASP A 85 4.50 -11.66 -9.49
CA ASP A 85 5.76 -10.92 -9.52
C ASP A 85 6.93 -11.87 -9.86
N PRO A 86 7.63 -11.67 -11.02
CA PRO A 86 8.75 -12.52 -11.41
C PRO A 86 9.91 -12.56 -10.41
N ALA A 87 10.22 -11.44 -9.76
CA ALA A 87 11.30 -11.38 -8.78
C ALA A 87 10.94 -12.16 -7.52
N CYS A 88 9.68 -12.09 -7.07
CA CYS A 88 9.18 -12.91 -5.97
C CYS A 88 9.18 -14.41 -6.34
N ARG A 89 8.81 -14.78 -7.58
CA ARG A 89 8.90 -16.19 -8.02
C ARG A 89 10.33 -16.72 -7.94
N ALA A 90 11.30 -15.93 -8.41
CA ALA A 90 12.71 -16.32 -8.37
C ALA A 90 13.22 -16.54 -6.94
N MET A 91 12.64 -15.86 -5.93
CA MET A 91 13.03 -16.06 -4.54
C MET A 91 12.71 -17.46 -3.99
N ALA A 92 11.79 -18.19 -4.60
CA ALA A 92 11.41 -19.53 -4.14
C ALA A 92 12.51 -20.57 -4.34
N GLU A 93 13.41 -20.33 -5.28
CA GLU A 93 14.48 -21.30 -5.61
C GLU A 93 15.39 -21.54 -4.39
N GLY A 94 15.57 -22.83 -4.03
CA GLY A 94 16.45 -23.25 -2.94
C GLY A 94 15.97 -22.87 -1.54
N LEU A 95 14.73 -22.41 -1.35
CA LEU A 95 14.17 -22.23 0.00
C LEU A 95 13.95 -23.60 0.66
N ARG A 96 14.25 -23.69 1.96
CA ARG A 96 13.95 -24.87 2.79
C ARG A 96 12.50 -24.85 3.27
N ALA A 97 11.90 -23.67 3.44
CA ALA A 97 10.53 -23.48 3.86
C ALA A 97 9.53 -24.02 2.82
N ARG A 98 8.35 -24.38 3.28
CA ARG A 98 7.21 -24.67 2.41
C ARG A 98 6.80 -23.40 1.67
N VAL A 99 6.85 -23.40 0.35
CA VAL A 99 6.45 -22.25 -0.47
C VAL A 99 4.94 -22.24 -0.63
N ALA A 100 4.32 -21.15 -0.24
CA ALA A 100 2.93 -20.81 -0.52
C ALA A 100 2.88 -19.57 -1.41
N TRP A 101 2.07 -19.61 -2.41
CA TRP A 101 1.90 -18.51 -3.35
C TRP A 101 0.67 -17.67 -3.03
N PHE A 102 0.67 -16.43 -3.46
CA PHE A 102 -0.58 -15.72 -3.67
C PHE A 102 -0.61 -15.12 -5.09
N SER A 103 -1.77 -15.13 -5.71
CA SER A 103 -1.97 -14.62 -7.07
C SER A 103 -3.37 -14.06 -7.23
N ARG A 104 -3.46 -12.89 -7.83
CA ARG A 104 -4.73 -12.28 -8.23
C ARG A 104 -5.14 -12.67 -9.63
N THR A 105 -4.19 -13.06 -10.49
CA THR A 105 -4.39 -13.20 -11.93
C THR A 105 -4.53 -14.65 -12.37
N GLN A 106 -4.08 -15.62 -11.56
CA GLN A 106 -4.08 -17.04 -11.91
C GLN A 106 -4.16 -17.96 -10.70
N GLU A 107 -4.54 -19.22 -10.93
CA GLU A 107 -4.50 -20.24 -9.90
C GLU A 107 -3.05 -20.67 -9.61
N VAL A 108 -2.79 -21.05 -8.37
CA VAL A 108 -1.47 -21.49 -7.92
C VAL A 108 -1.52 -22.93 -7.39
N PRO A 109 -0.41 -23.67 -7.47
CA PRO A 109 -0.37 -25.06 -6.99
C PRO A 109 -0.67 -25.21 -5.51
N GLN A 110 -0.18 -24.26 -4.68
CA GLN A 110 -0.41 -24.18 -3.24
C GLN A 110 -0.39 -22.70 -2.84
N GLY A 111 -1.44 -22.22 -2.15
CA GLY A 111 -1.53 -20.82 -1.74
C GLY A 111 -2.93 -20.23 -1.87
N ALA A 112 -2.99 -18.90 -1.89
CA ALA A 112 -4.24 -18.14 -2.02
C ALA A 112 -4.36 -17.52 -3.43
N PHE A 113 -5.51 -17.66 -4.07
CA PHE A 113 -5.74 -17.11 -5.42
C PHE A 113 -7.21 -16.75 -5.62
N VAL A 114 -7.49 -16.08 -6.72
CA VAL A 114 -8.86 -15.76 -7.15
C VAL A 114 -9.34 -16.79 -8.15
N ARG A 115 -10.51 -17.38 -7.88
CA ARG A 115 -11.25 -18.23 -8.83
C ARG A 115 -12.72 -17.82 -8.79
N GLU A 116 -13.33 -17.53 -9.94
CA GLU A 116 -14.74 -17.17 -10.07
C GLU A 116 -15.18 -16.09 -9.03
N ASP A 117 -14.43 -14.99 -8.96
CA ASP A 117 -14.63 -13.89 -7.99
C ASP A 117 -14.55 -14.30 -6.51
N LYS A 118 -13.93 -15.44 -6.18
CA LYS A 118 -13.74 -15.88 -4.80
C LYS A 118 -12.25 -16.00 -4.47
N ILE A 119 -11.89 -15.51 -3.29
CA ILE A 119 -10.61 -15.82 -2.66
C ILE A 119 -10.67 -17.28 -2.22
N THR A 120 -9.78 -18.10 -2.79
CA THR A 120 -9.67 -19.53 -2.51
C THR A 120 -8.27 -19.83 -1.98
N ILE A 121 -8.17 -20.65 -0.95
CA ILE A 121 -6.90 -21.16 -0.43
C ILE A 121 -6.81 -22.64 -0.77
N ARG A 122 -5.71 -23.03 -1.46
CA ARG A 122 -5.34 -24.42 -1.73
C ARG A 122 -4.14 -24.78 -0.84
N TRP A 123 -4.31 -25.79 -0.01
CA TRP A 123 -3.29 -26.20 0.95
C TRP A 123 -3.35 -27.71 1.18
N ASP A 124 -2.21 -28.40 0.98
CA ASP A 124 -2.11 -29.86 1.11
C ASP A 124 -3.19 -30.62 0.32
N GLY A 125 -3.45 -30.18 -0.90
CA GLY A 125 -4.44 -30.77 -1.79
C GLY A 125 -5.91 -30.44 -1.47
N ALA A 126 -6.18 -29.79 -0.35
CA ALA A 126 -7.52 -29.34 0.01
C ALA A 126 -7.75 -27.87 -0.41
N GLU A 127 -8.98 -27.55 -0.80
CA GLU A 127 -9.38 -26.19 -1.16
C GLU A 127 -10.46 -25.65 -0.22
N LYS A 128 -10.34 -24.38 0.10
CA LYS A 128 -11.32 -23.66 0.93
C LYS A 128 -11.59 -22.29 0.35
N ALA A 129 -12.85 -22.03 -0.01
CA ALA A 129 -13.29 -20.68 -0.34
C ALA A 129 -13.37 -19.82 0.94
N VAL A 130 -12.75 -18.65 0.89
CA VAL A 130 -12.72 -17.70 2.01
C VAL A 130 -13.90 -16.73 1.91
N CYS A 131 -13.94 -15.87 0.88
CA CYS A 131 -15.02 -14.93 0.61
C CYS A 131 -14.99 -14.53 -0.87
N ARG A 132 -16.01 -13.76 -1.31
CA ARG A 132 -15.98 -13.14 -2.64
C ARG A 132 -15.00 -11.94 -2.63
N THR A 133 -14.47 -11.60 -3.80
CA THR A 133 -13.55 -10.46 -3.95
C THR A 133 -14.23 -9.12 -3.69
N ASP A 134 -15.52 -9.01 -4.01
CA ASP A 134 -16.33 -7.82 -3.74
C ASP A 134 -16.73 -7.65 -2.25
N GLU A 135 -16.51 -8.66 -1.44
CA GLU A 135 -16.69 -8.62 0.02
C GLU A 135 -15.46 -8.10 0.77
N VAL A 136 -14.31 -7.97 0.09
CA VAL A 136 -13.11 -7.35 0.68
C VAL A 136 -13.37 -5.86 0.86
N TYR A 137 -13.37 -5.39 2.11
CA TYR A 137 -13.78 -4.02 2.43
C TYR A 137 -12.92 -2.95 1.76
N ILE A 138 -11.59 -3.16 1.71
CA ILE A 138 -10.65 -2.20 1.11
C ILE A 138 -10.60 -2.40 -0.42
N PRO A 139 -10.92 -1.35 -1.23
CA PRO A 139 -11.02 -1.49 -2.67
C PRO A 139 -9.65 -1.51 -3.36
N GLY A 140 -9.65 -1.99 -4.60
CA GLY A 140 -8.52 -1.91 -5.54
C GLY A 140 -7.73 -3.20 -5.70
N PRO A 141 -7.12 -3.39 -6.88
CA PRO A 141 -6.43 -4.63 -7.22
C PRO A 141 -5.23 -4.92 -6.32
N HIS A 142 -4.47 -3.89 -5.91
CA HIS A 142 -3.35 -4.03 -4.97
C HIS A 142 -3.83 -4.42 -3.56
N ASN A 143 -5.01 -3.95 -3.12
CA ASN A 143 -5.57 -4.36 -1.85
C ASN A 143 -6.10 -5.79 -1.88
N LEU A 144 -6.57 -6.26 -3.05
CA LEU A 144 -6.90 -7.67 -3.23
C LEU A 144 -5.65 -8.55 -3.15
N GLU A 145 -4.51 -8.12 -3.72
CA GLU A 145 -3.22 -8.80 -3.57
C GLU A 145 -2.78 -8.85 -2.10
N ASN A 146 -2.89 -7.72 -1.38
CA ASN A 146 -2.61 -7.67 0.06
C ASN A 146 -3.54 -8.59 0.86
N ALA A 147 -4.83 -8.66 0.50
CA ALA A 147 -5.82 -9.53 1.13
C ALA A 147 -5.47 -11.02 0.91
N LEU A 148 -5.04 -11.39 -0.31
CA LEU A 148 -4.59 -12.75 -0.64
C LEU A 148 -3.34 -13.14 0.18
N ALA A 149 -2.35 -12.25 0.24
CA ALA A 149 -1.14 -12.45 1.03
C ALA A 149 -1.47 -12.61 2.53
N ALA A 150 -2.27 -11.69 3.08
CA ALA A 150 -2.69 -11.72 4.48
C ALA A 150 -3.51 -12.98 4.80
N ALA A 151 -4.44 -13.37 3.92
CA ALA A 151 -5.23 -14.58 4.07
C ALA A 151 -4.34 -15.83 4.10
N MET A 152 -3.34 -15.90 3.20
CA MET A 152 -2.42 -17.03 3.14
C MET A 152 -1.53 -17.09 4.38
N MET A 153 -0.96 -15.95 4.81
CA MET A 153 -0.15 -15.89 6.02
C MET A 153 -0.93 -16.31 7.27
N ALA A 154 -2.15 -15.78 7.43
CA ALA A 154 -3.02 -16.13 8.54
C ALA A 154 -3.39 -17.62 8.52
N TYR A 155 -3.73 -18.16 7.35
CA TYR A 155 -4.05 -19.58 7.19
C TYR A 155 -2.86 -20.49 7.53
N ALA A 156 -1.67 -20.17 7.03
CA ALA A 156 -0.43 -20.87 7.36
C ALA A 156 -0.07 -20.80 8.85
N SER A 157 -0.54 -19.76 9.53
CA SER A 157 -0.40 -19.59 10.98
C SER A 157 -1.49 -20.29 11.80
N GLY A 158 -2.40 -21.03 11.16
CA GLY A 158 -3.45 -21.80 11.83
C GLY A 158 -4.75 -21.02 12.09
N VAL A 159 -4.90 -19.81 11.56
CA VAL A 159 -6.14 -19.03 11.74
C VAL A 159 -7.29 -19.66 10.94
N PRO A 160 -8.46 -19.92 11.54
CA PRO A 160 -9.61 -20.49 10.84
C PRO A 160 -10.11 -19.56 9.69
N THR A 161 -10.52 -20.16 8.56
CA THR A 161 -11.00 -19.40 7.38
C THR A 161 -12.20 -18.49 7.70
N ALA A 162 -13.03 -18.85 8.67
CA ALA A 162 -14.14 -18.00 9.12
C ALA A 162 -13.65 -16.68 9.75
N VAL A 163 -12.55 -16.72 10.51
CA VAL A 163 -11.92 -15.54 11.12
C VAL A 163 -11.27 -14.69 10.04
N ILE A 164 -10.54 -15.33 9.09
CA ILE A 164 -9.94 -14.64 7.95
C ILE A 164 -11.01 -13.91 7.14
N ARG A 165 -12.11 -14.58 6.81
CA ARG A 165 -13.28 -13.99 6.11
C ARG A 165 -13.81 -12.77 6.85
N HIS A 166 -14.04 -12.90 8.16
CA HIS A 166 -14.53 -11.78 8.97
C HIS A 166 -13.59 -10.59 8.91
N ALA A 167 -12.28 -10.82 9.07
CA ALA A 167 -11.26 -9.77 8.99
C ALA A 167 -11.28 -9.07 7.63
N LEU A 168 -11.31 -9.81 6.52
CA LEU A 168 -11.34 -9.22 5.17
C LEU A 168 -12.58 -8.36 4.91
N ARG A 169 -13.73 -8.74 5.48
CA ARG A 169 -14.99 -7.99 5.35
C ARG A 169 -15.08 -6.75 6.24
N THR A 170 -14.31 -6.69 7.32
CA THR A 170 -14.45 -5.65 8.35
C THR A 170 -13.23 -4.75 8.47
N PHE A 171 -12.09 -5.12 7.90
CA PHE A 171 -10.86 -4.34 7.95
C PHE A 171 -10.98 -3.10 7.08
N LYS A 172 -11.13 -1.94 7.73
CA LYS A 172 -11.35 -0.64 7.06
C LYS A 172 -10.11 -0.04 6.41
N GLY A 173 -8.99 -0.75 6.40
CA GLY A 173 -7.70 -0.26 5.92
C GLY A 173 -6.85 0.34 7.03
N VAL A 174 -5.70 0.86 6.62
CA VAL A 174 -4.77 1.57 7.49
C VAL A 174 -5.07 3.06 7.39
N GLU A 175 -5.09 3.76 8.51
CA GLU A 175 -5.26 5.22 8.54
C GLU A 175 -4.27 5.89 7.57
N HIS A 176 -4.74 6.89 6.85
CA HIS A 176 -3.98 7.63 5.81
C HIS A 176 -3.61 6.82 4.55
N ARG A 177 -4.18 5.62 4.32
CA ARG A 177 -3.97 4.84 3.09
C ARG A 177 -5.31 4.57 2.38
N ILE A 178 -5.65 5.40 1.41
CA ILE A 178 -6.93 5.40 0.66
C ILE A 178 -8.12 5.26 1.63
N GLU A 179 -8.00 5.91 2.78
CA GLU A 179 -8.97 5.89 3.86
C GLU A 179 -10.20 6.71 3.47
N LEU A 180 -11.38 6.09 3.46
CA LEU A 180 -12.63 6.82 3.29
C LEU A 180 -12.88 7.67 4.55
N VAL A 181 -12.81 8.98 4.42
CA VAL A 181 -13.06 9.94 5.51
C VAL A 181 -14.56 10.10 5.74
N ARG A 182 -15.28 10.48 4.69
CA ARG A 182 -16.75 10.60 4.68
C ARG A 182 -17.30 10.68 3.27
N GLU A 183 -18.60 10.53 3.14
CA GLU A 183 -19.37 10.91 1.97
C GLU A 183 -20.18 12.16 2.30
N LEU A 184 -20.09 13.19 1.45
CA LEU A 184 -20.80 14.45 1.59
C LEU A 184 -21.39 14.85 0.25
N ASP A 185 -22.72 15.04 0.18
CA ASP A 185 -23.47 15.37 -1.04
C ASP A 185 -23.20 14.43 -2.22
N GLY A 186 -23.04 13.14 -1.95
CA GLY A 186 -22.72 12.13 -2.95
C GLY A 186 -21.27 12.13 -3.41
N VAL A 187 -20.37 12.89 -2.77
CA VAL A 187 -18.93 12.91 -3.02
C VAL A 187 -18.21 12.15 -1.93
N LYS A 188 -17.37 11.18 -2.31
CA LYS A 188 -16.53 10.41 -1.37
C LYS A 188 -15.18 11.07 -1.22
N TRP A 189 -14.76 11.30 0.02
CA TRP A 189 -13.49 11.94 0.37
C TRP A 189 -12.51 10.90 0.88
N TYR A 190 -11.38 10.75 0.19
CA TYR A 190 -10.35 9.76 0.52
C TYR A 190 -9.06 10.42 0.99
N ASN A 191 -8.52 9.91 2.10
CA ASN A 191 -7.25 10.32 2.67
C ASN A 191 -6.19 9.25 2.36
N ASP A 192 -5.28 9.57 1.44
CA ASP A 192 -4.09 8.77 1.14
C ASP A 192 -2.82 9.59 1.43
N SER A 193 -2.80 10.29 2.58
CA SER A 193 -1.64 11.11 2.98
C SER A 193 -0.34 10.31 3.10
N LYS A 194 -0.42 8.98 3.27
CA LYS A 194 0.72 8.06 3.23
C LYS A 194 1.30 7.86 1.82
N GLY A 195 0.62 8.30 0.78
CA GLY A 195 1.09 8.38 -0.61
C GLY A 195 2.19 9.43 -0.78
N THR A 196 3.36 9.19 -0.18
CA THR A 196 4.49 10.16 -0.13
C THR A 196 5.47 10.00 -1.28
N ASN A 197 5.17 9.20 -2.27
CA ASN A 197 5.95 8.98 -3.48
C ASN A 197 5.05 8.74 -4.70
N VAL A 198 5.64 8.87 -5.88
CA VAL A 198 4.97 8.77 -7.19
C VAL A 198 4.27 7.41 -7.38
N ASP A 199 4.95 6.30 -7.06
CA ASP A 199 4.40 4.95 -7.24
C ASP A 199 3.15 4.70 -6.38
N SER A 200 3.17 5.14 -5.12
CA SER A 200 2.01 5.04 -4.23
C SER A 200 0.81 5.80 -4.78
N THR A 201 1.02 7.00 -5.30
CA THR A 201 -0.06 7.82 -5.86
C THR A 201 -0.58 7.25 -7.18
N ILE A 202 0.28 6.68 -8.03
CA ILE A 202 -0.17 5.93 -9.23
C ILE A 202 -1.13 4.81 -8.82
N LYS A 203 -0.80 4.01 -7.82
CA LYS A 203 -1.68 2.95 -7.30
C LYS A 203 -3.00 3.49 -6.75
N ALA A 204 -2.96 4.64 -6.07
CA ALA A 204 -4.17 5.28 -5.58
C ALA A 204 -5.06 5.78 -6.73
N VAL A 205 -4.49 6.40 -7.78
CA VAL A 205 -5.21 6.80 -9.00
C VAL A 205 -5.86 5.60 -9.68
N GLN A 206 -5.14 4.49 -9.82
CA GLN A 206 -5.65 3.24 -10.40
C GLN A 206 -6.81 2.62 -9.62
N THR A 207 -6.99 2.99 -8.35
CA THR A 207 -8.11 2.52 -7.52
C THR A 207 -9.40 3.27 -7.80
N MET A 208 -9.32 4.50 -8.30
CA MET A 208 -10.50 5.34 -8.54
C MET A 208 -11.35 4.80 -9.71
N ARG A 209 -12.67 4.72 -9.49
CA ARG A 209 -13.65 4.21 -10.47
C ARG A 209 -14.72 5.24 -10.83
N ALA A 210 -14.60 6.47 -10.34
CA ALA A 210 -15.54 7.56 -10.56
C ALA A 210 -14.77 8.86 -10.80
N PRO A 211 -15.42 9.90 -11.36
CA PRO A 211 -14.79 11.21 -11.55
C PRO A 211 -14.12 11.70 -10.28
N THR A 212 -12.84 12.01 -10.32
CA THR A 212 -12.02 12.28 -9.13
C THR A 212 -11.30 13.61 -9.26
N VAL A 213 -11.37 14.42 -8.20
CA VAL A 213 -10.49 15.55 -7.95
C VAL A 213 -9.29 15.01 -7.16
N LEU A 214 -8.09 15.12 -7.73
CA LEU A 214 -6.85 14.62 -7.13
C LEU A 214 -6.04 15.76 -6.53
N VAL A 215 -5.62 15.63 -5.27
CA VAL A 215 -4.74 16.59 -4.59
C VAL A 215 -3.31 16.06 -4.60
N LEU A 216 -2.40 16.85 -5.16
CA LEU A 216 -0.96 16.58 -5.27
C LEU A 216 -0.13 17.68 -4.64
N GLY A 217 1.10 17.33 -4.22
CA GLY A 217 2.11 18.27 -3.77
C GLY A 217 2.54 18.11 -2.33
N GLY A 218 3.63 18.77 -1.99
CA GLY A 218 4.33 18.70 -0.71
C GLY A 218 5.81 19.03 -0.86
N SER A 219 6.66 18.43 -0.03
CA SER A 219 8.11 18.67 -0.04
C SER A 219 8.78 17.99 -1.24
N ASP A 220 9.75 18.67 -1.82
CA ASP A 220 10.56 18.17 -2.92
C ASP A 220 11.51 17.04 -2.48
N LYS A 221 11.58 15.98 -3.28
CA LYS A 221 12.54 14.86 -3.16
C LYS A 221 13.37 14.69 -4.42
N HIS A 222 13.34 15.67 -5.34
CA HIS A 222 14.04 15.64 -6.63
C HIS A 222 13.69 14.41 -7.48
N VAL A 223 12.41 14.07 -7.55
CA VAL A 223 11.88 12.94 -8.34
C VAL A 223 11.13 13.45 -9.57
N SER A 224 11.11 12.64 -10.65
CA SER A 224 10.27 12.92 -11.82
C SER A 224 8.81 12.58 -11.53
N PHE A 225 7.89 13.41 -12.04
CA PHE A 225 6.43 13.19 -12.00
C PHE A 225 5.87 12.72 -13.34
N ASP A 226 6.69 12.44 -14.36
CA ASP A 226 6.25 12.08 -15.71
C ASP A 226 5.43 10.79 -15.74
N ALA A 227 5.80 9.78 -14.94
CA ALA A 227 5.05 8.54 -14.84
C ALA A 227 3.66 8.77 -14.25
N LEU A 228 3.55 9.62 -13.21
CA LEU A 228 2.28 9.98 -12.61
C LEU A 228 1.40 10.78 -13.59
N ALA A 229 1.96 11.73 -14.32
CA ALA A 229 1.25 12.52 -15.31
C ALA A 229 0.64 11.62 -16.42
N ARG A 230 1.39 10.65 -16.91
CA ARG A 230 0.87 9.65 -17.88
C ARG A 230 -0.25 8.82 -17.30
N GLU A 231 -0.13 8.36 -16.05
CA GLU A 231 -1.16 7.57 -15.38
C GLU A 231 -2.45 8.36 -15.16
N ILE A 232 -2.35 9.63 -14.76
CA ILE A 232 -3.50 10.53 -14.58
C ILE A 232 -4.32 10.60 -15.87
N ILE A 233 -3.66 10.76 -17.02
CA ILE A 233 -4.33 10.78 -18.33
C ILE A 233 -4.91 9.40 -18.65
N ALA A 234 -4.13 8.34 -18.52
CA ALA A 234 -4.52 6.97 -18.88
C ALA A 234 -5.73 6.48 -18.07
N SER A 235 -5.84 6.88 -16.80
CA SER A 235 -6.94 6.49 -15.92
C SER A 235 -8.31 6.99 -16.41
N GLY A 236 -8.35 8.14 -17.08
CA GLY A 236 -9.58 8.81 -17.53
C GLY A 236 -10.52 9.26 -16.40
N GLN A 237 -10.18 8.96 -15.13
CA GLN A 237 -11.00 9.28 -13.96
C GLN A 237 -10.63 10.60 -13.29
N ILE A 238 -9.40 11.08 -13.43
CA ILE A 238 -8.97 12.35 -12.83
C ILE A 238 -9.50 13.50 -13.66
N LYS A 239 -10.43 14.27 -13.11
CA LYS A 239 -11.10 15.38 -13.80
C LYS A 239 -10.45 16.74 -13.51
N CYS A 240 -9.82 16.85 -12.35
CA CYS A 240 -9.05 18.02 -11.98
C CYS A 240 -7.93 17.61 -11.01
N VAL A 241 -6.77 18.23 -11.14
CA VAL A 241 -5.67 18.14 -10.18
C VAL A 241 -5.59 19.46 -9.41
N VAL A 242 -5.63 19.39 -8.09
CA VAL A 242 -5.40 20.53 -7.21
C VAL A 242 -3.99 20.42 -6.64
N LEU A 243 -3.15 21.39 -6.95
CA LEU A 243 -1.76 21.46 -6.50
C LEU A 243 -1.64 22.28 -5.22
N CYS A 244 -0.94 21.72 -4.21
CA CYS A 244 -0.72 22.39 -2.93
C CYS A 244 0.64 22.00 -2.35
N GLY A 245 1.51 22.97 -2.08
CA GLY A 245 2.84 22.75 -1.50
C GLY A 245 4.00 23.07 -2.44
N ALA A 246 5.22 22.89 -1.94
CA ALA A 246 6.44 23.36 -2.59
C ALA A 246 6.73 22.73 -3.97
N THR A 247 6.24 21.52 -4.23
CA THR A 247 6.44 20.82 -5.51
C THR A 247 5.40 21.14 -6.57
N ALA A 248 4.44 22.03 -6.31
CA ALA A 248 3.39 22.39 -7.27
C ALA A 248 3.93 22.76 -8.67
N PRO A 249 4.99 23.61 -8.81
CA PRO A 249 5.49 23.99 -10.13
C PRO A 249 6.08 22.80 -10.92
N GLN A 250 6.78 21.86 -10.24
CA GLN A 250 7.37 20.71 -10.91
C GLN A 250 6.28 19.73 -11.39
N ILE A 251 5.24 19.50 -10.56
CA ILE A 251 4.12 18.64 -10.91
C ILE A 251 3.33 19.25 -12.06
N GLU A 252 3.05 20.55 -12.02
CA GLU A 252 2.37 21.27 -13.09
C GLU A 252 3.12 21.15 -14.42
N SER A 253 4.43 21.38 -14.40
CA SER A 253 5.28 21.24 -15.59
C SER A 253 5.16 19.82 -16.21
N ALA A 254 5.19 18.78 -15.40
CA ALA A 254 5.06 17.40 -15.87
C ALA A 254 3.65 17.12 -16.44
N LEU A 255 2.58 17.63 -15.80
CA LEU A 255 1.21 17.49 -16.27
C LEU A 255 0.98 18.19 -17.61
N LEU A 256 1.45 19.44 -17.74
CA LEU A 256 1.33 20.22 -18.98
C LEU A 256 2.14 19.58 -20.11
N ALA A 257 3.36 19.09 -19.84
CA ALA A 257 4.17 18.37 -20.82
C ALA A 257 3.51 17.09 -21.33
N ALA A 258 2.71 16.42 -20.47
CA ALA A 258 1.91 15.26 -20.86
C ALA A 258 0.57 15.64 -21.55
N GLY A 259 0.22 16.93 -21.60
CA GLY A 259 -1.03 17.41 -22.22
C GLY A 259 -2.24 17.49 -21.27
N TYR A 260 -2.01 17.41 -19.95
CA TYR A 260 -3.07 17.55 -18.96
C TYR A 260 -3.16 19.00 -18.47
N THR A 261 -4.35 19.64 -18.63
CA THR A 261 -4.53 21.08 -18.39
C THR A 261 -5.56 21.44 -17.33
N ALA A 262 -6.31 20.46 -16.79
CA ALA A 262 -7.31 20.70 -15.75
C ALA A 262 -6.63 20.81 -14.36
N ILE A 263 -5.91 21.90 -14.14
CA ILE A 263 -5.05 22.13 -12.97
C ILE A 263 -5.54 23.37 -12.22
N GLU A 264 -5.63 23.26 -10.91
CA GLU A 264 -5.96 24.33 -10.00
C GLU A 264 -4.92 24.40 -8.88
N HIS A 265 -4.81 25.55 -8.22
CA HIS A 265 -3.82 25.81 -7.18
C HIS A 265 -4.47 26.25 -5.87
N ALA A 266 -3.87 25.83 -4.76
CA ALA A 266 -4.18 26.32 -3.44
C ALA A 266 -2.88 26.44 -2.60
N GLU A 267 -2.78 27.50 -1.81
CA GLU A 267 -1.60 27.70 -0.97
C GLU A 267 -1.66 26.89 0.32
N LYS A 268 -2.85 26.75 0.90
CA LYS A 268 -3.08 26.13 2.21
C LYS A 268 -4.19 25.09 2.17
N TYR A 269 -4.13 24.14 3.09
CA TYR A 269 -5.07 23.02 3.16
C TYR A 269 -6.55 23.42 3.33
N PRO A 270 -6.93 24.42 4.17
CA PRO A 270 -8.33 24.87 4.23
C PRO A 270 -8.87 25.36 2.88
N GLU A 271 -8.06 26.12 2.16
CA GLU A 271 -8.38 26.63 0.83
C GLU A 271 -8.47 25.49 -0.20
N MET A 272 -7.54 24.55 -0.17
CA MET A 272 -7.51 23.36 -1.00
C MET A 272 -8.77 22.50 -0.81
N VAL A 273 -9.19 22.24 0.44
CA VAL A 273 -10.40 21.46 0.74
C VAL A 273 -11.66 22.20 0.23
N ALA A 274 -11.74 23.51 0.45
CA ALA A 274 -12.85 24.33 -0.07
C ALA A 274 -12.90 24.33 -1.62
N LEU A 275 -11.74 24.37 -2.27
CA LEU A 275 -11.62 24.29 -3.73
C LEU A 275 -12.06 22.91 -4.24
N CYS A 276 -11.58 21.82 -3.64
CA CYS A 276 -12.00 20.46 -3.98
C CYS A 276 -13.52 20.28 -3.85
N ARG A 277 -14.14 20.86 -2.82
CA ARG A 277 -15.59 20.86 -2.64
C ARG A 277 -16.34 21.47 -3.84
N ARG A 278 -15.84 22.58 -4.39
CA ARG A 278 -16.46 23.25 -5.56
C ARG A 278 -16.27 22.47 -6.86
N LEU A 279 -15.15 21.76 -7.00
CA LEU A 279 -14.76 21.04 -8.21
C LEU A 279 -15.35 19.62 -8.28
N ALA A 280 -15.62 19.01 -7.14
CA ALA A 280 -16.15 17.66 -7.08
C ALA A 280 -17.63 17.62 -7.50
N VAL A 281 -18.02 16.53 -8.16
CA VAL A 281 -19.39 16.32 -8.64
C VAL A 281 -20.04 15.16 -7.88
N PRO A 282 -21.38 15.17 -7.68
CA PRO A 282 -22.08 14.04 -7.09
C PRO A 282 -21.78 12.72 -7.80
N GLY A 283 -21.56 11.65 -7.06
CA GLY A 283 -21.10 10.36 -7.58
C GLY A 283 -19.59 10.29 -7.80
N GLY A 284 -18.86 11.38 -7.57
CA GLY A 284 -17.41 11.46 -7.72
C GLY A 284 -16.64 11.33 -6.40
N ASN A 285 -15.33 11.57 -6.49
CA ASN A 285 -14.40 11.47 -5.38
C ASN A 285 -13.53 12.74 -5.25
N VAL A 286 -13.05 12.97 -4.03
CA VAL A 286 -11.86 13.77 -3.75
C VAL A 286 -10.81 12.84 -3.16
N LEU A 287 -9.60 12.82 -3.72
CA LEU A 287 -8.50 11.99 -3.29
C LEU A 287 -7.31 12.86 -2.90
N LEU A 288 -6.95 12.89 -1.62
CA LEU A 288 -5.65 13.38 -1.17
C LEU A 288 -4.64 12.23 -1.34
N SER A 289 -3.78 12.27 -2.37
CA SER A 289 -2.65 11.34 -2.55
C SER A 289 -1.46 12.12 -3.10
N PRO A 290 -0.66 12.74 -2.21
CA PRO A 290 0.19 13.88 -2.52
C PRO A 290 1.38 13.60 -3.44
N ALA A 291 1.83 12.36 -3.61
CA ALA A 291 3.07 11.94 -4.28
C ALA A 291 4.36 12.47 -3.64
N CYS A 292 4.25 13.26 -2.58
CA CYS A 292 5.33 14.01 -1.94
C CYS A 292 5.31 13.82 -0.43
N ALA A 293 6.48 13.98 0.22
CA ALA A 293 6.56 14.14 1.66
C ALA A 293 5.81 15.41 2.11
N SER A 294 5.61 15.56 3.43
CA SER A 294 4.75 16.62 4.00
C SER A 294 5.52 17.73 4.72
N PHE A 295 6.86 17.67 4.73
CA PHE A 295 7.71 18.49 5.59
C PHE A 295 7.75 19.99 5.23
N ASP A 296 7.13 20.38 4.13
CA ASP A 296 6.95 21.79 3.74
C ASP A 296 5.90 22.52 4.58
N GLN A 297 4.84 21.80 5.02
CA GLN A 297 3.73 22.38 5.78
C GLN A 297 3.39 21.62 7.08
N PHE A 298 3.91 20.39 7.27
CA PHE A 298 3.56 19.50 8.38
C PHE A 298 4.80 18.79 8.93
N SER A 299 4.71 18.31 10.18
CA SER A 299 5.77 17.53 10.82
C SER A 299 5.95 16.13 10.19
N ASP A 300 4.86 15.53 9.71
CA ASP A 300 4.80 14.19 9.16
C ASP A 300 3.53 14.01 8.32
N TYR A 301 3.41 12.86 7.63
CA TYR A 301 2.25 12.55 6.79
C TYR A 301 0.99 12.26 7.65
N GLU A 302 1.14 11.81 8.89
CA GLU A 302 0.03 11.58 9.81
C GLU A 302 -0.64 12.90 10.18
N GLN A 303 0.16 13.92 10.52
CA GLN A 303 -0.37 15.26 10.80
C GLN A 303 -1.11 15.83 9.60
N ARG A 304 -0.52 15.75 8.40
CA ARG A 304 -1.17 16.13 7.14
C ARG A 304 -2.51 15.45 6.96
N GLY A 305 -2.55 14.13 7.14
CA GLY A 305 -3.77 13.34 7.01
C GLY A 305 -4.83 13.67 8.05
N ARG A 306 -4.44 13.88 9.32
CA ARG A 306 -5.37 14.31 10.40
C ARG A 306 -5.99 15.66 10.12
N ILE A 307 -5.19 16.63 9.68
CA ILE A 307 -5.69 17.98 9.35
C ILE A 307 -6.64 17.91 8.14
N PHE A 308 -6.31 17.15 7.11
CA PHE A 308 -7.22 16.93 5.99
C PHE A 308 -8.55 16.32 6.45
N LYS A 309 -8.53 15.27 7.27
CA LYS A 309 -9.74 14.63 7.82
C LYS A 309 -10.57 15.62 8.63
N GLN A 310 -9.93 16.44 9.48
CA GLN A 310 -10.61 17.46 10.27
C GLN A 310 -11.34 18.44 9.36
N LEU A 311 -10.64 19.04 8.39
CA LEU A 311 -11.21 20.02 7.46
C LEU A 311 -12.37 19.43 6.65
N VAL A 312 -12.23 18.19 6.19
CA VAL A 312 -13.30 17.49 5.46
C VAL A 312 -14.52 17.28 6.36
N ASN A 313 -14.33 16.91 7.63
CA ASN A 313 -15.43 16.71 8.58
C ASN A 313 -16.12 18.01 9.00
N GLU A 314 -15.44 19.14 8.91
CA GLU A 314 -15.99 20.49 9.19
C GLU A 314 -16.80 21.05 8.01
N LEU A 315 -16.72 20.48 6.80
CA LEU A 315 -17.54 20.89 5.66
C LEU A 315 -19.04 20.69 5.98
N GLN A 316 -19.83 21.73 5.64
CA GLN A 316 -21.30 21.71 5.79
C GLN A 316 -21.98 21.36 4.47
#